data_adf6fe18783a81bd2372c1af74b9d13d
#
_entry.id   adf6fe18783a81bd2372c1af74b9d13d
#
_cell.length_a   1.000
_cell.length_b   1.000
_cell.length_c   1.000
_cell.angle_alpha   90.00
_cell.angle_beta   90.00
_cell.angle_gamma   90.00
#
_symmetry.space_group_name_H-M   'P 1'
#
loop_
_entity.id
_entity.type
_entity.pdbx_description
1 polymer ?
#
loop_
_entity_poly.entity_id
_entity_poly.type
_entity_poly.pdbx_seq_one_letter_code
_entity_poly.pdbx_strand_id
1 'polypeptide(L)'
;MLNLKKLLSKTLEEIADLKAAPSGIDAVVQQGTSGNSNYRVWNNGTVEVWGVVNANCNEMSSFATGLYRIAKELSFAILGTLGVTTITSEQFSVRTTGGSGYATVWSAYIDASNKAHIQVVGSNANAGTVAIDYYIVGTKS
;
A
#
# COMPACT_ATOMS: atom_id res chain seq x y z
N MET A 1 18.32 -52.28 14.09
CA MET A 1 18.80 -51.57 12.89
C MET A 1 17.84 -50.46 12.57
N LEU A 2 18.33 -49.23 12.44
CA LEU A 2 17.52 -48.08 12.06
C LEU A 2 17.03 -48.25 10.61
N ASN A 3 15.73 -48.11 10.40
CA ASN A 3 15.16 -48.14 9.06
C ASN A 3 15.29 -46.72 8.44
N LEU A 4 16.29 -46.53 7.58
CA LEU A 4 16.59 -45.25 6.92
C LEU A 4 15.40 -44.72 6.11
N LYS A 5 14.61 -45.56 5.47
CA LYS A 5 13.39 -45.13 4.73
C LYS A 5 12.36 -44.51 5.66
N LYS A 6 12.14 -45.10 6.82
CA LYS A 6 11.19 -44.62 7.82
C LYS A 6 11.67 -43.29 8.45
N LEU A 7 12.97 -43.19 8.73
CA LEU A 7 13.58 -41.99 9.26
C LEU A 7 13.51 -40.81 8.25
N LEU A 8 13.84 -41.07 6.98
CA LEU A 8 13.78 -40.10 5.91
C LEU A 8 12.34 -39.62 5.67
N SER A 9 11.37 -40.54 5.63
CA SER A 9 9.94 -40.17 5.50
C SER A 9 9.46 -39.26 6.63
N LYS A 10 9.83 -39.61 7.87
CA LYS A 10 9.50 -38.75 9.04
C LYS A 10 10.15 -37.39 8.96
N THR A 11 11.40 -37.28 8.54
CA THR A 11 12.09 -35.97 8.36
C THR A 11 11.44 -35.13 7.28
N LEU A 12 11.00 -35.73 6.17
CA LEU A 12 10.28 -35.03 5.10
C LEU A 12 8.91 -34.51 5.56
N GLU A 13 8.18 -35.27 6.37
CA GLU A 13 6.92 -34.82 6.99
C GLU A 13 7.16 -33.64 7.92
N GLU A 14 8.18 -33.68 8.77
CA GLU A 14 8.53 -32.57 9.68
C GLU A 14 8.93 -31.31 8.91
N ILE A 15 9.65 -31.43 7.79
CA ILE A 15 9.97 -30.29 6.92
C ILE A 15 8.72 -29.71 6.26
N ALA A 16 7.80 -30.56 5.81
CA ALA A 16 6.53 -30.11 5.24
C ALA A 16 5.68 -29.36 6.28
N ASP A 17 5.63 -29.85 7.52
CA ASP A 17 4.93 -29.20 8.64
C ASP A 17 5.56 -27.83 9.00
N LEU A 18 6.89 -27.71 8.92
CA LEU A 18 7.59 -26.44 9.14
C LEU A 18 7.35 -25.41 8.03
N LYS A 19 7.11 -25.86 6.79
CA LYS A 19 6.79 -24.98 5.65
C LYS A 19 5.32 -24.57 5.62
N ALA A 20 4.43 -25.39 6.15
CA ALA A 20 3.04 -25.01 6.33
C ALA A 20 2.95 -24.05 7.51
N ALA A 21 2.39 -22.85 7.31
CA ALA A 21 2.13 -21.95 8.44
C ALA A 21 1.25 -22.68 9.46
N PRO A 22 1.66 -22.74 10.74
CA PRO A 22 0.85 -23.37 11.77
C PRO A 22 -0.55 -22.76 11.81
N SER A 23 -1.58 -23.58 12.01
CA SER A 23 -2.96 -23.11 12.18
C SER A 23 -3.04 -22.07 13.29
N GLY A 24 -3.57 -20.89 12.99
CA GLY A 24 -3.73 -19.77 13.94
C GLY A 24 -2.55 -18.82 14.04
N ILE A 25 -1.47 -19.01 13.28
CA ILE A 25 -0.36 -18.05 13.19
C ILE A 25 -0.41 -17.33 11.85
N ASP A 26 -0.45 -16.01 11.89
CA ASP A 26 -0.37 -15.17 10.69
C ASP A 26 1.05 -15.19 10.14
N ALA A 27 1.17 -15.45 8.85
CA ALA A 27 2.45 -15.50 8.15
C ALA A 27 2.34 -14.85 6.77
N VAL A 28 3.41 -14.19 6.36
CA VAL A 28 3.53 -13.66 5.00
C VAL A 28 3.71 -14.82 4.03
N VAL A 29 2.81 -14.94 3.06
CA VAL A 29 2.85 -16.00 2.03
C VAL A 29 3.31 -15.50 0.67
N GLN A 30 3.29 -14.18 0.46
CA GLN A 30 3.80 -13.55 -0.75
C GLN A 30 4.26 -12.13 -0.42
N GLN A 31 5.35 -11.70 -1.01
CA GLN A 31 5.82 -10.32 -0.93
C GLN A 31 6.60 -9.94 -2.19
N GLY A 32 6.67 -8.67 -2.49
CA GLY A 32 7.41 -8.18 -3.64
C GLY A 32 7.23 -6.69 -3.87
N THR A 33 7.64 -6.27 -5.05
CA THR A 33 7.54 -4.89 -5.53
C THR A 33 6.92 -4.89 -6.92
N SER A 34 6.02 -3.95 -7.18
CA SER A 34 5.44 -3.72 -8.49
C SER A 34 5.33 -2.21 -8.72
N GLY A 35 6.07 -1.69 -9.71
CA GLY A 35 6.19 -0.25 -9.93
C GLY A 35 6.72 0.45 -8.68
N ASN A 36 5.99 1.45 -8.20
CA ASN A 36 6.31 2.21 -6.98
C ASN A 36 5.75 1.58 -5.70
N SER A 37 5.08 0.43 -5.82
CA SER A 37 4.43 -0.24 -4.70
C SER A 37 5.25 -1.44 -4.22
N ASN A 38 5.44 -1.51 -2.91
CA ASN A 38 5.82 -2.73 -2.22
C ASN A 38 4.55 -3.39 -1.68
N TYR A 39 4.55 -4.71 -1.54
CA TYR A 39 3.39 -5.41 -1.02
C TYR A 39 3.75 -6.66 -0.20
N ARG A 40 2.85 -7.03 0.70
CA ARG A 40 2.81 -8.31 1.40
C ARG A 40 1.41 -8.88 1.37
N VAL A 41 1.34 -10.19 1.23
CA VAL A 41 0.09 -10.96 1.36
C VAL A 41 0.26 -11.93 2.51
N TRP A 42 -0.69 -11.92 3.41
CA TRP A 42 -0.72 -12.78 4.59
C TRP A 42 -1.62 -14.00 4.34
N ASN A 43 -1.34 -15.10 5.02
CA ASN A 43 -2.12 -16.33 4.90
C ASN A 43 -3.59 -16.19 5.33
N ASN A 44 -3.90 -15.18 6.16
CA ASN A 44 -5.26 -14.83 6.57
C ASN A 44 -6.05 -14.00 5.54
N GLY A 45 -5.46 -13.73 4.37
CA GLY A 45 -6.07 -12.93 3.30
C GLY A 45 -5.82 -11.44 3.41
N THR A 46 -5.11 -10.97 4.43
CA THR A 46 -4.69 -9.56 4.53
C THR A 46 -3.66 -9.24 3.45
N VAL A 47 -3.82 -8.10 2.82
CA VAL A 47 -2.89 -7.56 1.83
C VAL A 47 -2.48 -6.17 2.28
N GLU A 48 -1.18 -5.92 2.29
CA GLU A 48 -0.60 -4.61 2.57
C GLU A 48 0.11 -4.10 1.32
N VAL A 49 -0.11 -2.84 0.97
CA VAL A 49 0.55 -2.16 -0.16
C VAL A 49 1.03 -0.80 0.33
N TRP A 50 2.29 -0.49 0.10
CA TRP A 50 2.87 0.79 0.53
C TRP A 50 3.92 1.28 -0.47
N GLY A 51 4.20 2.56 -0.42
CA GLY A 51 5.22 3.16 -1.26
C GLY A 51 5.14 4.68 -1.27
N VAL A 52 5.76 5.24 -2.27
CA VAL A 52 5.81 6.70 -2.49
C VAL A 52 5.53 6.97 -3.96
N VAL A 53 4.70 7.96 -4.23
CA VAL A 53 4.45 8.45 -5.59
C VAL A 53 4.63 9.97 -5.61
N ASN A 54 5.22 10.47 -6.68
CA ASN A 54 5.35 11.91 -6.88
C ASN A 54 4.14 12.45 -7.63
N ALA A 55 3.61 13.57 -7.15
CA ALA A 55 2.50 14.28 -7.79
C ALA A 55 2.87 15.74 -8.03
N ASN A 56 2.56 16.24 -9.22
CA ASN A 56 2.69 17.66 -9.53
C ASN A 56 1.51 18.41 -8.89
N CYS A 57 1.81 19.32 -7.99
CA CYS A 57 0.85 20.18 -7.29
C CYS A 57 1.06 21.66 -7.64
N ASN A 58 1.40 21.96 -8.89
CA ASN A 58 1.35 23.30 -9.43
C ASN A 58 -0.08 23.64 -9.86
N GLU A 59 -0.38 24.94 -9.99
CA GLU A 59 -1.70 25.42 -10.40
C GLU A 59 -2.83 25.01 -9.44
N MET A 60 -2.56 25.00 -8.16
CA MET A 60 -3.57 24.77 -7.14
C MET A 60 -4.55 25.94 -7.08
N SER A 61 -5.83 25.63 -6.91
CA SER A 61 -6.90 26.63 -6.82
C SER A 61 -7.07 27.14 -5.41
N SER A 62 -7.20 28.48 -5.26
CA SER A 62 -7.54 29.09 -3.98
C SER A 62 -8.96 28.71 -3.56
N PHE A 63 -9.14 28.35 -2.30
CA PHE A 63 -10.46 28.09 -1.72
C PHE A 63 -10.69 28.84 -0.40
N ALA A 64 -9.64 29.38 0.20
CA ALA A 64 -9.68 30.25 1.36
C ALA A 64 -8.44 31.15 1.37
N THR A 65 -8.42 32.20 2.18
CA THR A 65 -7.29 33.14 2.26
C THR A 65 -6.02 32.38 2.65
N GLY A 66 -5.01 32.40 1.75
CA GLY A 66 -3.73 31.72 1.96
C GLY A 66 -3.78 30.19 1.88
N LEU A 67 -4.90 29.62 1.42
CA LEU A 67 -5.06 28.17 1.25
C LEU A 67 -5.45 27.83 -0.19
N TYR A 68 -4.78 26.81 -0.71
CA TYR A 68 -4.93 26.32 -2.07
C TYR A 68 -5.15 24.81 -2.05
N ARG A 69 -5.85 24.30 -3.04
CA ARG A 69 -6.12 22.85 -3.15
C ARG A 69 -6.00 22.36 -4.58
N ILE A 70 -5.68 21.08 -4.70
CA ILE A 70 -5.71 20.35 -5.96
C ILE A 70 -6.17 18.92 -5.70
N ALA A 71 -6.99 18.39 -6.61
CA ALA A 71 -7.37 16.98 -6.60
C ALA A 71 -6.35 16.18 -7.41
N LYS A 72 -5.92 15.05 -6.88
CA LYS A 72 -5.06 14.08 -7.56
C LYS A 72 -5.72 12.72 -7.58
N GLU A 73 -5.58 12.04 -8.69
CA GLU A 73 -6.02 10.65 -8.87
C GLU A 73 -4.80 9.77 -9.07
N LEU A 74 -4.70 8.70 -8.28
CA LEU A 74 -3.61 7.73 -8.35
C LEU A 74 -4.20 6.34 -8.58
N SER A 75 -3.66 5.61 -9.54
CA SER A 75 -4.11 4.24 -9.81
C SER A 75 -3.29 3.23 -9.01
N PHE A 76 -3.98 2.34 -8.31
CA PHE A 76 -3.41 1.23 -7.58
C PHE A 76 -3.85 -0.11 -8.18
N ALA A 77 -3.52 -0.33 -9.46
CA ALA A 77 -3.83 -1.57 -10.17
C ALA A 77 -3.30 -2.83 -9.46
N ILE A 78 -2.25 -2.69 -8.67
CA ILE A 78 -1.68 -3.76 -7.84
C ILE A 78 -2.72 -4.38 -6.89
N LEU A 79 -3.66 -3.60 -6.38
CA LEU A 79 -4.72 -4.10 -5.49
C LEU A 79 -5.59 -5.14 -6.21
N GLY A 80 -5.99 -4.86 -7.46
CA GLY A 80 -6.73 -5.81 -8.29
C GLY A 80 -5.89 -7.04 -8.64
N THR A 81 -4.62 -6.85 -8.97
CA THR A 81 -3.69 -7.95 -9.28
C THR A 81 -3.50 -8.90 -8.09
N LEU A 82 -3.48 -8.36 -6.87
CA LEU A 82 -3.39 -9.15 -5.63
C LEU A 82 -4.75 -9.70 -5.17
N GLY A 83 -5.84 -9.40 -5.87
CA GLY A 83 -7.18 -9.90 -5.57
C GLY A 83 -7.84 -9.23 -4.36
N VAL A 84 -7.47 -8.00 -4.03
CA VAL A 84 -8.11 -7.24 -2.95
C VAL A 84 -9.54 -6.91 -3.32
N THR A 85 -10.47 -7.29 -2.46
CA THR A 85 -11.91 -7.05 -2.62
C THR A 85 -12.45 -6.00 -1.67
N THR A 86 -11.78 -5.79 -0.55
CA THR A 86 -12.19 -4.81 0.46
C THR A 86 -10.97 -4.05 0.96
N ILE A 87 -11.03 -2.72 0.97
CA ILE A 87 -10.05 -1.87 1.63
C ILE A 87 -10.49 -1.68 3.08
N THR A 88 -9.61 -2.00 4.00
CA THR A 88 -9.86 -1.88 5.44
C THR A 88 -9.22 -0.65 6.07
N SER A 89 -8.15 -0.17 5.46
CA SER A 89 -7.46 1.06 5.89
C SER A 89 -6.68 1.65 4.73
N GLU A 90 -6.73 2.95 4.59
CA GLU A 90 -5.85 3.71 3.70
C GLU A 90 -5.28 4.92 4.43
N GLN A 91 -3.98 5.12 4.25
CA GLN A 91 -3.26 6.27 4.80
C GLN A 91 -2.45 6.93 3.69
N PHE A 92 -2.59 8.24 3.58
CA PHE A 92 -1.83 9.05 2.64
C PHE A 92 -1.25 10.25 3.38
N SER A 93 0.02 10.53 3.14
CA SER A 93 0.69 11.70 3.67
C SER A 93 1.53 12.38 2.60
N VAL A 94 1.73 13.67 2.71
CA VAL A 94 2.52 14.44 1.77
C VAL A 94 3.83 14.89 2.41
N ARG A 95 4.91 14.67 1.69
CA ARG A 95 6.20 15.31 1.95
C ARG A 95 6.50 16.30 0.83
N THR A 96 6.81 17.55 1.18
CA THR A 96 7.30 18.52 0.22
C THR A 96 8.76 18.23 -0.11
N THR A 97 9.07 18.08 -1.39
CA THR A 97 10.43 17.71 -1.86
C THR A 97 11.25 18.89 -2.37
N GLY A 98 10.93 20.13 -1.98
CA GLY A 98 11.72 21.30 -2.35
C GLY A 98 10.92 22.50 -2.85
N GLY A 99 9.63 22.51 -2.64
CA GLY A 99 8.79 23.67 -2.90
C GLY A 99 8.79 24.64 -1.72
N SER A 100 8.55 25.89 -1.97
CA SER A 100 8.27 26.88 -0.93
C SER A 100 6.82 26.72 -0.49
N GLY A 101 6.58 26.05 0.63
CA GLY A 101 5.25 26.01 1.19
C GLY A 101 4.88 24.71 1.88
N TYR A 102 3.79 24.77 2.55
CA TYR A 102 3.14 23.66 3.25
C TYR A 102 2.25 22.91 2.29
N ALA A 103 2.30 21.59 2.30
CA ALA A 103 1.31 20.74 1.64
C ALA A 103 0.96 19.56 2.53
N THR A 104 -0.31 19.19 2.55
CA THR A 104 -0.84 18.05 3.31
C THR A 104 -1.99 17.40 2.55
N VAL A 105 -2.30 16.16 2.91
CA VAL A 105 -3.53 15.50 2.46
C VAL A 105 -4.68 15.95 3.36
N TRP A 106 -5.72 16.52 2.76
CA TRP A 106 -6.94 16.88 3.48
C TRP A 106 -7.96 15.75 3.48
N SER A 107 -8.13 15.09 2.34
CA SER A 107 -9.00 13.92 2.22
C SER A 107 -8.43 12.95 1.21
N ALA A 108 -8.66 11.66 1.43
CA ALA A 108 -8.33 10.62 0.49
C ALA A 108 -9.30 9.46 0.64
N TYR A 109 -9.61 8.80 -0.47
CA TYR A 109 -10.33 7.52 -0.49
C TYR A 109 -9.95 6.73 -1.73
N ILE A 110 -10.11 5.42 -1.67
CA ILE A 110 -9.92 4.52 -2.80
C ILE A 110 -11.28 4.05 -3.28
N ASP A 111 -11.56 4.22 -4.57
CA ASP A 111 -12.82 3.80 -5.18
C ASP A 111 -12.81 2.30 -5.59
N ALA A 112 -13.95 1.82 -6.06
CA ALA A 112 -14.12 0.43 -6.48
C ALA A 112 -13.25 0.03 -7.70
N SER A 113 -12.67 1.00 -8.40
CA SER A 113 -11.74 0.78 -9.51
C SER A 113 -10.27 0.81 -9.08
N ASN A 114 -10.01 0.80 -7.77
CA ASN A 114 -8.67 0.89 -7.17
C ASN A 114 -7.94 2.19 -7.51
N LYS A 115 -8.69 3.27 -7.65
CA LYS A 115 -8.14 4.61 -7.82
C LYS A 115 -8.28 5.39 -6.52
N ALA A 116 -7.18 5.96 -6.06
CA ALA A 116 -7.18 6.88 -4.94
C ALA A 116 -7.50 8.30 -5.41
N HIS A 117 -8.50 8.91 -4.81
CA HIS A 117 -8.85 10.30 -4.98
C HIS A 117 -8.31 11.08 -3.79
N ILE A 118 -7.32 11.91 -4.03
CA ILE A 118 -6.58 12.62 -2.97
C ILE A 118 -6.75 14.11 -3.17
N GLN A 119 -7.14 14.80 -2.11
CA GLN A 119 -7.15 16.25 -2.09
C GLN A 119 -5.94 16.75 -1.31
N VAL A 120 -5.04 17.43 -2.01
CA VAL A 120 -3.87 18.07 -1.43
C VAL A 120 -4.19 19.55 -1.19
N VAL A 121 -3.88 20.00 0.01
CA VAL A 121 -4.03 21.39 0.44
C VAL A 121 -2.66 21.96 0.76
N GLY A 122 -2.41 23.18 0.34
CA GLY A 122 -1.14 23.85 0.57
C GLY A 122 -1.30 25.35 0.82
N SER A 123 -0.23 25.96 1.27
CA SER A 123 -0.14 27.40 1.52
C SER A 123 0.27 28.23 0.30
N ASN A 124 0.55 27.57 -0.82
CA ASN A 124 1.00 28.19 -2.06
C ASN A 124 0.31 27.52 -3.26
N ALA A 125 -0.08 28.32 -4.25
CA ALA A 125 -0.67 27.83 -5.50
C ALA A 125 0.25 26.90 -6.29
N ASN A 126 1.56 27.01 -6.11
CA ASN A 126 2.58 26.23 -6.78
C ASN A 126 3.43 25.47 -5.74
N ALA A 127 2.90 24.40 -5.21
CA ALA A 127 3.62 23.56 -4.25
C ALA A 127 4.74 22.72 -4.90
N GLY A 128 4.82 22.71 -6.23
CA GLY A 128 5.80 21.92 -6.97
C GLY A 128 5.45 20.43 -6.98
N THR A 129 6.46 19.60 -7.16
CA THR A 129 6.32 18.15 -7.04
C THR A 129 6.33 17.77 -5.56
N VAL A 130 5.31 17.07 -5.12
CA VAL A 130 5.20 16.54 -3.76
C VAL A 130 5.29 15.02 -3.77
N ALA A 131 5.93 14.44 -2.77
CA ALA A 131 5.93 13.02 -2.56
C ALA A 131 4.72 12.64 -1.70
N ILE A 132 3.91 11.71 -2.18
CA ILE A 132 2.78 11.15 -1.45
C ILE A 132 3.18 9.76 -0.97
N ASP A 133 3.35 9.63 0.34
CA ASP A 133 3.52 8.34 0.99
C ASP A 133 2.16 7.70 1.16
N TYR A 134 2.05 6.41 0.89
CA TYR A 134 0.81 5.67 1.08
C TYR A 134 1.05 4.34 1.77
N TYR A 135 0.06 3.94 2.55
CA TYR A 135 -0.04 2.61 3.16
C TYR A 135 -1.50 2.16 3.10
N ILE A 136 -1.74 1.08 2.40
CA ILE A 136 -3.08 0.56 2.14
C ILE A 136 -3.14 -0.86 2.69
N VAL A 137 -4.19 -1.14 3.44
CA VAL A 137 -4.50 -2.49 3.92
C VAL A 137 -5.84 -2.91 3.37
N GLY A 138 -5.89 -4.09 2.83
CA GLY A 138 -7.12 -4.68 2.33
C GLY A 138 -7.18 -6.18 2.60
N THR A 139 -8.29 -6.77 2.21
CA THR A 139 -8.48 -8.21 2.30
C THR A 139 -8.90 -8.76 0.94
N LYS A 140 -8.45 -9.95 0.64
CA LYS A 140 -8.95 -10.74 -0.47
C LYS A 140 -9.91 -11.81 0.04
N SER A 141 -10.92 -12.03 -0.73
CA SER A 141 -11.88 -13.09 -0.46
C SER A 141 -11.31 -14.48 -0.79
#